data_827417ee21b34a00f5b59817b1823fd2
#
_entry.id   827417ee21b34a00f5b59817b1823fd2
#
_cell.length_a   1.000
_cell.length_b   1.000
_cell.length_c   1.000
_cell.angle_alpha   90.00
_cell.angle_beta   90.00
_cell.angle_gamma   90.00
#
_symmetry.space_group_name_H-M   'P 1'
#
loop_
_entity.id
_entity.type
_entity.pdbx_description
1 polymer ?
#
loop_
_entity_poly.entity_id
_entity_poly.type
_entity_poly.pdbx_seq_one_letter_code
_entity_poly.pdbx_strand_id
1 'polypeptide(L)'
;TVGALMKQLGSTRQVLAVTHLAQVAACADQHYVVSKSQSRQGSAAGATASQVQLAQGEARVVEIARMLGGERMVDTSLAHAQAMLSQSPSAPKPPSRPRSKA
;
A
#
# COMPACT_ATOMS: atom_id res chain seq x y z
N THR A 1 -5.51 4.09 16.28
CA THR A 1 -4.49 3.18 15.76
C THR A 1 -3.38 3.95 15.08
N VAL A 2 -2.26 3.30 14.92
CA VAL A 2 -1.11 3.93 14.29
C VAL A 2 -1.43 4.34 12.86
N GLY A 3 -2.10 3.46 12.13
CA GLY A 3 -2.45 3.76 10.74
C GLY A 3 -3.37 4.95 10.62
N ALA A 4 -4.36 5.05 11.49
CA ALA A 4 -5.29 6.16 11.46
C ALA A 4 -4.61 7.48 11.81
N LEU A 5 -3.68 7.44 12.76
CA LEU A 5 -2.93 8.63 13.12
C LEU A 5 -2.05 9.10 11.99
N MET A 6 -1.40 8.16 11.30
CA MET A 6 -0.56 8.52 10.17
C MET A 6 -1.39 9.10 9.04
N LYS A 7 -2.57 8.55 8.81
CA LYS A 7 -3.44 9.07 7.78
C LYS A 7 -3.86 10.50 8.12
N GLN A 8 -4.15 10.75 9.37
CA GLN A 8 -4.55 12.06 9.80
C GLN A 8 -3.40 13.06 9.61
N LEU A 9 -2.19 12.66 9.93
CA LEU A 9 -1.04 13.51 9.70
C LEU A 9 -0.83 13.77 8.22
N GLY A 10 -1.12 12.80 7.40
CA GLY A 10 -0.96 12.92 5.96
C GLY A 10 -1.90 13.91 5.31
N SER A 11 -2.94 14.33 6.01
CA SER A 11 -3.87 15.30 5.45
C SER A 11 -3.24 16.70 5.36
N THR A 12 -2.24 16.98 6.19
CA THR A 12 -1.58 18.28 6.17
C THR A 12 -0.09 18.18 5.85
N ARG A 13 0.45 17.00 5.81
CA ARG A 13 1.87 16.81 5.55
C ARG A 13 2.04 15.56 4.71
N GLN A 14 3.20 15.41 4.15
CA GLN A 14 3.51 14.18 3.46
C GLN A 14 4.08 13.20 4.47
N VAL A 15 3.49 12.03 4.56
CA VAL A 15 3.94 11.00 5.47
C VAL A 15 4.31 9.78 4.66
N LEU A 16 5.51 9.28 4.85
CA LEU A 16 5.96 8.07 4.20
C LEU A 16 6.22 7.03 5.26
N ALA A 17 5.63 5.88 5.13
CA ALA A 17 5.82 4.80 6.09
C ALA A 17 6.18 3.51 5.39
N VAL A 18 7.06 2.76 6.01
CA VAL A 18 7.39 1.42 5.53
C VAL A 18 6.88 0.45 6.58
N THR A 19 6.05 -0.48 6.17
CA THR A 19 5.42 -1.36 7.15
C THR A 19 5.19 -2.74 6.56
N HIS A 20 5.11 -3.72 7.42
CA HIS A 20 4.70 -5.06 7.05
C HIS A 20 3.31 -5.37 7.60
N LEU A 21 2.67 -4.39 8.21
CA LEU A 21 1.37 -4.58 8.81
C LEU A 21 0.26 -4.14 7.87
N ALA A 22 -0.60 -5.07 7.52
CA ALA A 22 -1.71 -4.78 6.61
C ALA A 22 -2.60 -3.66 7.15
N GLN A 23 -2.78 -3.61 8.45
CA GLN A 23 -3.65 -2.60 9.06
C GLN A 23 -3.13 -1.19 8.83
N VAL A 24 -1.82 -1.02 8.82
CA VAL A 24 -1.23 0.27 8.57
C VAL A 24 -1.29 0.60 7.08
N ALA A 25 -0.95 -0.39 6.25
CA ALA A 25 -0.95 -0.19 4.80
C ALA A 25 -2.33 0.15 4.27
N ALA A 26 -3.37 -0.44 4.85
CA ALA A 26 -4.74 -0.20 4.39
C ALA A 26 -5.19 1.24 4.65
N CYS A 27 -4.55 1.94 5.57
CA CYS A 27 -4.91 3.32 5.86
C CYS A 27 -4.23 4.32 4.94
N ALA A 28 -3.30 3.88 4.14
CA ALA A 28 -2.53 4.81 3.31
C ALA A 28 -3.35 5.37 2.16
N ASP A 29 -3.06 6.58 1.76
CA ASP A 29 -3.70 7.17 0.60
C ASP A 29 -3.10 6.59 -0.68
N GLN A 30 -1.82 6.27 -0.64
CA GLN A 30 -1.14 5.62 -1.76
C GLN A 30 -0.33 4.46 -1.21
N HIS A 31 -0.26 3.40 -1.98
CA HIS A 31 0.40 2.18 -1.54
C HIS A 31 1.42 1.76 -2.59
N TYR A 32 2.68 1.68 -2.19
CA TYR A 32 3.75 1.22 -3.07
C TYR A 32 4.24 -0.11 -2.55
N VAL A 33 4.49 -1.03 -3.46
CA VAL A 33 4.99 -2.35 -3.12
C VAL A 33 6.43 -2.46 -3.55
N VAL A 34 7.28 -2.87 -2.64
CA VAL A 34 8.69 -3.07 -2.93
C VAL A 34 8.91 -4.55 -3.10
N SER A 35 9.47 -4.94 -4.22
CA SER A 35 9.79 -6.32 -4.47
C SER A 35 11.26 -6.45 -4.84
N LYS A 36 11.85 -7.58 -4.46
CA LYS A 36 13.21 -7.88 -4.81
C LYS A 36 13.20 -9.06 -5.74
N SER A 37 13.91 -8.95 -6.83
CA SER A 37 14.04 -10.07 -7.73
C SER A 37 15.50 -10.34 -7.91
N GLN A 38 15.84 -11.61 -7.87
CA GLN A 38 17.18 -12.02 -8.14
C GLN A 38 17.27 -12.31 -9.62
N SER A 39 18.17 -11.64 -10.28
CA SER A 39 18.34 -11.90 -11.69
C SER A 39 19.13 -13.16 -11.84
N ARG A 40 18.53 -14.16 -12.43
CA ARG A 40 19.24 -15.36 -12.67
C ARG A 40 20.12 -15.26 -13.88
N GLN A 41 19.91 -14.30 -14.67
CA GLN A 41 20.64 -14.21 -15.82
C GLN A 41 21.59 -13.16 -15.66
N GLY A 42 22.47 -13.12 -15.30
CA GLY A 42 23.31 -12.10 -15.19
C GLY A 42 24.59 -12.63 -14.83
N SER A 43 25.52 -12.13 -15.32
CA SER A 43 26.81 -12.52 -14.99
C SER A 43 27.08 -12.15 -13.58
N ALA A 44 26.36 -11.31 -12.97
CA ALA A 44 26.64 -10.97 -11.61
C ALA A 44 25.78 -11.83 -10.75
N ALA A 45 26.27 -12.93 -10.38
CA ALA A 45 25.56 -13.82 -9.51
C ALA A 45 25.26 -13.10 -8.23
N GLY A 46 24.03 -13.06 -7.84
CA GLY A 46 23.68 -12.45 -6.60
C GLY A 46 23.23 -11.01 -6.73
N ALA A 47 23.16 -10.48 -7.92
CA ALA A 47 22.66 -9.13 -8.08
C ALA A 47 21.18 -9.12 -7.74
N THR A 48 20.80 -8.34 -6.77
CA THR A 48 19.41 -8.21 -6.38
C THR A 48 18.92 -6.87 -6.86
N ALA A 49 17.85 -6.89 -7.62
CA ALA A 49 17.24 -5.66 -8.08
C ALA A 49 15.98 -5.42 -7.28
N SER A 50 15.79 -4.21 -6.83
CA SER A 50 14.59 -3.84 -6.12
C SER A 50 13.70 -3.03 -7.04
N GLN A 51 12.43 -3.29 -7.00
CA GLN A 51 11.47 -2.54 -7.79
C GLN A 51 10.40 -1.98 -6.87
N VAL A 52 9.95 -0.79 -7.17
CA VAL A 52 8.88 -0.15 -6.43
C VAL A 52 7.74 0.11 -7.40
N GLN A 53 6.57 -0.40 -7.10
CA GLN A 53 5.43 -0.22 -7.97
C GLN A 53 4.25 0.29 -7.19
N LEU A 54 3.50 1.18 -7.80
CA LEU A 54 2.29 1.68 -7.17
C LEU A 54 1.20 0.63 -7.29
N ALA A 55 0.56 0.29 -6.19
CA ALA A 55 -0.53 -0.66 -6.18
C ALA A 55 -1.85 0.09 -6.09
N GLN A 56 -2.73 -0.15 -7.04
CA GLN A 56 -4.03 0.50 -7.08
C GLN A 56 -5.10 -0.50 -7.41
N GLY A 57 -6.33 -0.24 -7.00
CA GLY A 57 -7.46 -1.06 -7.35
C GLY A 57 -7.30 -2.48 -6.86
N GLU A 58 -7.52 -3.44 -7.74
CA GLU A 58 -7.40 -4.83 -7.35
C GLU A 58 -6.00 -5.23 -6.94
N ALA A 59 -5.00 -4.65 -7.55
CA ALA A 59 -3.63 -4.95 -7.18
C ALA A 59 -3.36 -4.59 -5.71
N ARG A 60 -4.00 -3.53 -5.23
CA ARG A 60 -3.88 -3.14 -3.84
C ARG A 60 -4.58 -4.14 -2.92
N VAL A 61 -5.76 -4.60 -3.33
CA VAL A 61 -6.49 -5.60 -2.56
C VAL A 61 -5.67 -6.87 -2.44
N VAL A 62 -5.08 -7.31 -3.55
CA VAL A 62 -4.26 -8.50 -3.56
C VAL A 62 -3.04 -8.34 -2.64
N GLU A 63 -2.42 -7.17 -2.66
CA GLU A 63 -1.25 -6.96 -1.82
C GLU A 63 -1.62 -6.96 -0.33
N ILE A 64 -2.71 -6.32 0.03
CA ILE A 64 -3.17 -6.34 1.42
C ILE A 64 -3.51 -7.78 1.83
N ALA A 65 -4.13 -8.54 0.94
CA ALA A 65 -4.45 -9.93 1.22
C ALA A 65 -3.18 -10.75 1.44
N ARG A 66 -2.15 -10.50 0.63
CA ARG A 66 -0.88 -11.18 0.79
C ARG A 66 -0.25 -10.84 2.15
N MET A 67 -0.35 -9.60 2.56
CA MET A 67 0.17 -9.18 3.86
C MET A 67 -0.56 -9.87 5.01
N LEU A 68 -1.85 -10.13 4.83
CA LEU A 68 -2.64 -10.79 5.85
C LEU A 68 -2.37 -12.29 5.89
N GLY A 69 -2.29 -12.92 4.75
CA GLY A 69 -2.22 -14.37 4.68
C GLY A 69 -0.86 -14.96 4.37
N GLY A 70 0.16 -14.14 4.23
CA GLY A 70 1.46 -14.64 3.85
C GLY A 70 1.45 -15.12 2.42
N GLU A 71 2.13 -16.21 2.15
CA GLU A 71 2.20 -16.72 0.80
C GLU A 71 0.94 -17.43 0.37
N ARG A 72 0.08 -17.77 1.32
CA ARG A 72 -1.14 -18.47 0.98
C ARG A 72 -2.25 -17.47 0.92
N MET A 73 -2.68 -17.12 -0.28
CA MET A 73 -3.83 -16.26 -0.41
C MET A 73 -5.04 -17.15 -0.51
N VAL A 74 -5.98 -16.96 0.39
CA VAL A 74 -7.24 -17.67 0.33
C VAL A 74 -8.33 -16.64 0.17
N ASP A 75 -9.51 -17.10 -0.22
CA ASP A 75 -10.63 -16.20 -0.47
C ASP A 75 -10.95 -15.32 0.75
N THR A 76 -10.77 -15.86 1.94
CA THR A 76 -11.02 -15.10 3.14
C THR A 76 -10.04 -13.94 3.29
N SER A 77 -8.80 -14.11 2.85
CA SER A 77 -7.83 -13.03 2.91
C SER A 77 -8.22 -11.90 1.97
N LEU A 78 -8.73 -12.24 0.80
CA LEU A 78 -9.17 -11.24 -0.16
C LEU A 78 -10.37 -10.48 0.37
N ALA A 79 -11.34 -11.17 0.93
CA ALA A 79 -12.51 -10.53 1.49
C ALA A 79 -12.14 -9.63 2.66
N HIS A 80 -11.22 -10.09 3.50
CA HIS A 80 -10.76 -9.30 4.63
C HIS A 80 -10.02 -8.05 4.15
N ALA A 81 -9.20 -8.20 3.13
CA ALA A 81 -8.46 -7.08 2.57
C ALA A 81 -9.41 -6.04 2.01
N GLN A 82 -10.42 -6.47 1.29
CA GLN A 82 -11.42 -5.56 0.75
C GLN A 82 -12.13 -4.81 1.88
N ALA A 83 -12.50 -5.52 2.94
CA ALA A 83 -13.17 -4.91 4.07
C ALA A 83 -12.27 -3.87 4.74
N MET A 84 -11.01 -4.17 4.90
CA MET A 84 -10.08 -3.24 5.51
C MET A 84 -9.93 -1.97 4.69
N LEU A 85 -9.86 -2.11 3.39
CA LEU A 85 -9.72 -0.95 2.51
C LEU A 85 -10.99 -0.12 2.46
N SER A 86 -12.14 -0.76 2.59
CA SER A 86 -13.41 -0.06 2.58
C SER A 86 -13.66 0.66 3.90
N GLN A 87 -13.24 0.06 4.99
CA GLN A 87 -13.46 0.65 6.28
C GLN A 87 -12.51 1.77 6.59
N SER A 88 -11.40 1.76 5.94
CA SER A 88 -10.50 2.84 6.12
C SER A 88 -11.21 4.04 5.59
N PRO A 89 -11.53 5.00 6.42
CA PRO A 89 -12.23 6.15 5.92
C PRO A 89 -11.35 6.77 4.88
N SER A 90 -11.84 6.78 3.71
CA SER A 90 -11.11 7.45 2.71
C SER A 90 -11.03 8.86 3.24
N ALA A 91 -9.89 9.33 3.37
CA ALA A 91 -9.71 10.67 3.78
C ALA A 91 -10.58 11.48 2.88
N PRO A 92 -11.25 12.41 3.44
CA PRO A 92 -12.07 13.24 2.63
C PRO A 92 -11.11 13.75 1.59
N LYS A 93 -11.45 13.44 0.39
CA LYS A 93 -10.67 13.86 -0.66
C LYS A 93 -10.26 15.24 -0.38
N PRO A 94 -9.03 15.52 -0.36
CA PRO A 94 -8.58 16.84 -0.05
C PRO A 94 -9.28 17.71 -1.05
N PRO A 95 -9.81 18.78 -0.62
CA PRO A 95 -10.52 19.64 -1.50
C PRO A 95 -9.58 19.81 -2.67
N SER A 96 -10.04 19.39 -3.74
CA SER A 96 -9.24 19.44 -4.90
C SER A 96 -8.70 20.80 -4.88
N ARG A 97 -7.45 20.94 -4.73
CA ARG A 97 -6.81 22.10 -4.75
C ARG A 97 -7.51 22.99 -5.66
N PRO A 98 -7.99 24.02 -5.18
CA PRO A 98 -8.72 24.91 -6.02
C PRO A 98 -7.77 25.29 -7.09
N ARG A 99 -8.05 24.87 -8.20
CA ARG A 99 -7.34 25.17 -9.18
C ARG A 99 -7.26 26.54 -9.12
N SER A 100 -6.30 27.02 -8.80
CA SER A 100 -6.18 28.38 -8.71
C SER A 100 -6.86 28.94 -9.83
N LYS A 101 -7.91 29.42 -9.64
CA LYS A 101 -8.50 29.97 -10.49
C LYS A 101 -8.08 31.10 -10.39
N ALA A 102 -7.47 31.15 -10.59
CA ALA A 102 -6.98 32.36 -10.38
C ALA A 102 -7.49 33.12 -10.65
#